data_3c2eb8654b056b10a14bb44b77751e38
#
_entry.id   3c2eb8654b056b10a14bb44b77751e38
#
_cell.length_a   1.000
_cell.length_b   1.000
_cell.length_c   1.000
_cell.angle_alpha   90.00
_cell.angle_beta   90.00
_cell.angle_gamma   90.00
#
_symmetry.space_group_name_H-M   'P 1'
#
loop_
_entity.id
_entity.type
_entity.pdbx_description
1 polymer ?
#
loop_
_entity_poly.entity_id
_entity_poly.type
_entity_poly.pdbx_seq_one_letter_code
_entity_poly.pdbx_strand_id
1 'polypeptide(L)'
;VKIVISSVIRVTSVISVIAMVVTAGTILFLFLFDNDKSDEVPLPTVVEEVSSCPADDGSQEQQLTFERRPIWCLENGQTYTAIFDTSEGEIQVSLDTDRTPETVNNFVVLSRFKYYDNTLLFRFDPSLAIIQGGSPHTNDWSDPGPGYTIPDEGGLFSTSGGSTFGPFTYEAGQLVMARSSGPNSSGAQFFLSTGDEVAVLNGQGSYIVFGETDQEGLDVLKAMMDLYEEDETSPYGGGPVRDVVLDSIEIVTEPTVD
;
A
#
# COMPACT_ATOMS: atom_id res chain seq x y z
N VAL A 1 0.85 -33.01 51.06
CA VAL A 1 -0.14 -32.10 51.62
C VAL A 1 0.39 -30.70 51.58
N LYS A 2 -0.05 -29.86 50.65
CA LYS A 2 -0.13 -28.41 50.78
C LYS A 2 -1.10 -27.88 49.71
N ILE A 3 -2.14 -27.31 50.22
CA ILE A 3 -3.25 -26.65 49.54
C ILE A 3 -2.73 -25.30 49.00
N VAL A 4 -2.99 -25.02 47.72
CA VAL A 4 -2.84 -23.67 47.15
C VAL A 4 -4.23 -23.15 46.80
N ILE A 5 -4.60 -22.08 47.47
CA ILE A 5 -5.89 -21.39 47.39
C ILE A 5 -5.85 -20.48 46.16
N SER A 6 -6.79 -20.70 45.27
CA SER A 6 -7.06 -19.84 44.10
C SER A 6 -7.96 -18.69 44.52
N SER A 7 -7.48 -17.45 44.36
CA SER A 7 -8.24 -16.21 44.61
C SER A 7 -9.08 -15.86 43.39
N VAL A 8 -10.39 -15.95 43.53
CA VAL A 8 -11.39 -15.49 42.56
C VAL A 8 -11.69 -14.00 42.86
N ILE A 9 -11.34 -13.11 41.95
CA ILE A 9 -11.73 -11.70 42.00
C ILE A 9 -13.13 -11.57 41.39
N ARG A 10 -14.12 -11.26 42.25
CA ARG A 10 -15.49 -10.90 41.85
C ARG A 10 -15.52 -9.41 41.51
N VAL A 11 -15.88 -9.09 40.26
CA VAL A 11 -16.26 -7.73 39.85
C VAL A 11 -17.74 -7.55 40.17
N THR A 12 -18.06 -6.73 41.14
CA THR A 12 -19.43 -6.32 41.44
C THR A 12 -19.80 -5.09 40.61
N SER A 13 -20.80 -5.28 39.74
CA SER A 13 -21.43 -4.21 38.98
C SER A 13 -22.36 -3.39 39.89
N VAL A 14 -22.10 -2.08 40.01
CA VAL A 14 -22.98 -1.13 40.73
C VAL A 14 -23.91 -0.51 39.68
N ILE A 15 -25.17 -0.92 39.69
CA ILE A 15 -26.25 -0.24 38.96
C ILE A 15 -26.82 0.84 39.83
N SER A 16 -26.59 2.10 39.49
CA SER A 16 -27.27 3.24 40.12
C SER A 16 -28.61 3.51 39.43
N VAL A 17 -29.68 3.25 40.13
CA VAL A 17 -31.05 3.64 39.77
C VAL A 17 -31.27 5.07 40.21
N ILE A 18 -31.43 6.01 39.27
CA ILE A 18 -31.87 7.39 39.56
C ILE A 18 -33.39 7.43 39.45
N ALA A 19 -34.06 7.62 40.59
CA ALA A 19 -35.50 7.85 40.64
C ALA A 19 -35.79 9.31 40.27
N MET A 20 -36.63 9.51 39.25
CA MET A 20 -37.11 10.86 38.84
C MET A 20 -38.32 11.24 39.64
N VAL A 21 -38.19 12.24 40.49
CA VAL A 21 -39.34 12.91 41.15
C VAL A 21 -39.71 14.13 40.34
N VAL A 22 -40.91 14.13 39.74
CA VAL A 22 -41.49 15.28 39.05
C VAL A 22 -42.24 16.11 40.05
N THR A 23 -41.78 17.34 40.31
CA THR A 23 -42.58 18.38 40.95
C THR A 23 -42.67 19.58 40.00
N ALA A 24 -43.93 19.98 39.71
CA ALA A 24 -44.23 21.13 38.89
C ALA A 24 -43.77 22.42 39.55
N GLY A 25 -42.84 23.14 38.93
CA GLY A 25 -42.39 24.44 39.34
C GLY A 25 -41.87 25.21 38.13
N THR A 26 -42.64 26.20 37.73
CA THR A 26 -42.33 27.09 36.61
C THR A 26 -41.12 27.94 36.98
N ILE A 27 -39.95 27.67 36.36
CA ILE A 27 -38.79 28.55 36.44
C ILE A 27 -38.62 29.22 35.09
N LEU A 28 -38.87 30.53 35.05
CA LEU A 28 -38.59 31.42 33.96
C LEU A 28 -37.08 31.64 33.84
N PHE A 29 -36.42 31.00 32.86
CA PHE A 29 -35.01 31.25 32.57
C PHE A 29 -34.90 32.41 31.58
N LEU A 30 -34.47 33.58 32.05
CA LEU A 30 -34.02 34.68 31.22
C LEU A 30 -32.68 34.31 30.60
N PHE A 31 -32.63 33.96 29.32
CA PHE A 31 -31.40 33.87 28.55
C PHE A 31 -30.87 35.26 28.27
N LEU A 32 -29.83 35.66 29.00
CA LEU A 32 -28.96 36.75 28.58
C LEU A 32 -28.08 36.20 27.44
N PHE A 33 -28.33 36.66 26.24
CA PHE A 33 -27.43 36.41 25.13
C PHE A 33 -26.16 37.21 25.34
N ASP A 34 -25.12 36.54 25.78
CA ASP A 34 -23.75 37.05 25.73
C ASP A 34 -23.22 36.76 24.33
N ASN A 35 -22.88 37.81 23.62
CA ASN A 35 -22.43 37.79 22.24
C ASN A 35 -20.92 37.60 22.26
N ASP A 36 -20.44 36.36 22.45
CA ASP A 36 -19.02 36.07 22.36
C ASP A 36 -18.73 35.03 21.25
N LYS A 37 -17.90 35.48 20.37
CA LYS A 37 -17.14 34.82 19.32
C LYS A 37 -17.48 33.34 19.03
N SER A 38 -18.08 33.10 17.88
CA SER A 38 -18.11 31.81 17.23
C SER A 38 -16.67 31.33 17.01
N ASP A 39 -16.18 30.45 17.88
CA ASP A 39 -15.09 29.55 17.50
C ASP A 39 -15.63 28.66 16.36
N GLU A 40 -15.30 29.01 15.12
CA GLU A 40 -15.50 28.13 13.98
C GLU A 40 -14.71 26.86 14.25
N VAL A 41 -15.41 25.79 14.63
CA VAL A 41 -14.88 24.43 14.57
C VAL A 41 -14.53 24.21 13.10
N PRO A 42 -13.26 23.93 12.75
CA PRO A 42 -12.92 23.63 11.37
C PRO A 42 -13.79 22.48 10.93
N LEU A 43 -14.59 22.69 9.88
CA LEU A 43 -15.29 21.60 9.21
C LEU A 43 -14.23 20.55 8.84
N PRO A 44 -14.49 19.26 9.07
CA PRO A 44 -13.58 18.21 8.62
C PRO A 44 -13.31 18.46 7.14
N THR A 45 -12.03 18.53 6.79
CA THR A 45 -11.58 18.62 5.40
C THR A 45 -12.30 17.53 4.64
N VAL A 46 -13.15 17.90 3.70
CA VAL A 46 -13.82 16.94 2.82
C VAL A 46 -12.69 16.24 2.08
N VAL A 47 -12.41 15.00 2.43
CA VAL A 47 -11.52 14.16 1.63
C VAL A 47 -12.24 13.98 0.31
N GLU A 48 -11.71 14.57 -0.74
CA GLU A 48 -12.33 14.55 -2.07
C GLU A 48 -12.36 13.08 -2.52
N GLU A 49 -13.55 12.53 -2.68
CA GLU A 49 -13.72 11.18 -3.22
C GLU A 49 -13.03 11.11 -4.58
N VAL A 50 -12.17 10.11 -4.82
CA VAL A 50 -11.63 9.85 -6.17
C VAL A 50 -12.80 9.40 -7.06
N SER A 51 -13.57 10.36 -7.49
CA SER A 51 -14.74 10.20 -8.38
C SER A 51 -14.39 10.38 -9.85
N SER A 52 -13.15 10.77 -10.14
CA SER A 52 -12.62 10.95 -11.49
C SER A 52 -11.21 10.38 -11.58
N CYS A 53 -10.79 9.98 -12.76
CA CYS A 53 -9.42 9.58 -13.00
C CYS A 53 -8.48 10.78 -12.84
N PRO A 54 -7.28 10.56 -12.26
CA PRO A 54 -6.27 11.61 -12.21
C PRO A 54 -5.80 11.98 -13.62
N ALA A 55 -5.37 13.24 -13.77
CA ALA A 55 -4.75 13.69 -15.02
C ALA A 55 -3.51 12.85 -15.36
N ASP A 56 -3.32 12.58 -16.65
CA ASP A 56 -2.19 11.81 -17.17
C ASP A 56 -0.95 12.67 -17.52
N ASP A 57 -1.11 14.00 -17.42
CA ASP A 57 -0.08 14.99 -17.76
C ASP A 57 0.84 15.38 -16.58
N GLY A 58 0.75 14.68 -15.44
CA GLY A 58 1.56 14.97 -14.25
C GLY A 58 1.12 16.21 -13.46
N SER A 59 0.03 16.86 -13.83
CA SER A 59 -0.48 18.09 -13.14
C SER A 59 -1.17 17.79 -11.81
N GLN A 60 -1.48 16.50 -11.54
CA GLN A 60 -2.17 16.08 -10.33
C GLN A 60 -1.34 16.38 -9.07
N GLU A 61 -1.99 16.91 -8.03
CA GLU A 61 -1.37 17.07 -6.71
C GLU A 61 -1.15 15.70 -6.04
N GLN A 62 -0.11 15.63 -5.20
CA GLN A 62 0.18 14.40 -4.47
C GLN A 62 -0.94 14.03 -3.50
N GLN A 63 -1.37 12.77 -3.53
CA GLN A 63 -2.34 12.21 -2.62
C GLN A 63 -1.87 10.85 -2.08
N LEU A 64 -1.81 10.71 -0.75
CA LEU A 64 -1.29 9.52 -0.06
C LEU A 64 -2.37 8.68 0.64
N THR A 65 -3.59 9.19 0.79
CA THR A 65 -4.67 8.48 1.48
C THR A 65 -5.97 8.61 0.69
N PHE A 66 -6.69 7.51 0.58
CA PHE A 66 -7.92 7.40 -0.20
C PHE A 66 -9.00 6.70 0.65
N GLU A 67 -10.25 7.10 0.51
CA GLU A 67 -11.37 6.49 1.24
C GLU A 67 -11.78 5.12 0.66
N ARG A 68 -11.46 4.89 -0.61
CA ARG A 68 -11.82 3.67 -1.34
C ARG A 68 -10.85 3.40 -2.49
N ARG A 69 -10.93 2.22 -3.05
CA ARG A 69 -10.21 1.88 -4.29
C ARG A 69 -10.56 2.85 -5.41
N PRO A 70 -9.60 3.16 -6.31
CA PRO A 70 -9.87 4.00 -7.47
C PRO A 70 -10.96 3.39 -8.37
N ILE A 71 -11.66 4.26 -9.08
CA ILE A 71 -12.50 3.86 -10.20
C ILE A 71 -11.62 3.33 -11.34
N TRP A 72 -12.27 2.74 -12.34
CA TRP A 72 -11.54 2.27 -13.54
C TRP A 72 -11.06 3.46 -14.38
N CYS A 73 -9.75 3.53 -14.63
CA CYS A 73 -9.08 4.61 -15.33
C CYS A 73 -8.22 4.15 -16.51
N LEU A 74 -8.13 2.84 -16.76
CA LEU A 74 -7.44 2.34 -17.94
C LEU A 74 -8.33 2.49 -19.19
N GLU A 75 -7.72 2.88 -20.29
CA GLU A 75 -8.39 3.03 -21.58
C GLU A 75 -8.23 1.76 -22.42
N ASN A 76 -9.27 1.41 -23.16
CA ASN A 76 -9.24 0.26 -24.06
C ASN A 76 -8.28 0.51 -25.24
N GLY A 77 -7.52 -0.50 -25.63
CA GLY A 77 -6.61 -0.40 -26.77
C GLY A 77 -5.37 0.42 -26.50
N GLN A 78 -4.99 0.58 -25.23
CA GLN A 78 -3.74 1.19 -24.81
C GLN A 78 -2.84 0.17 -24.12
N THR A 79 -1.54 0.27 -24.33
CA THR A 79 -0.51 -0.32 -23.49
C THR A 79 -0.02 0.71 -22.45
N TYR A 80 0.46 0.22 -21.34
CA TYR A 80 0.92 1.06 -20.23
C TYR A 80 2.35 0.68 -19.85
N THR A 81 3.23 1.68 -19.81
CA THR A 81 4.60 1.53 -19.33
C THR A 81 4.81 2.44 -18.13
N ALA A 82 5.34 1.89 -17.04
CA ALA A 82 5.77 2.66 -15.89
C ALA A 82 7.26 2.95 -15.99
N ILE A 83 7.63 4.22 -15.91
CA ILE A 83 9.01 4.69 -15.87
C ILE A 83 9.33 5.06 -14.43
N PHE A 84 10.16 4.26 -13.77
CA PHE A 84 10.66 4.51 -12.42
C PHE A 84 11.91 5.36 -12.55
N ASP A 85 11.82 6.62 -12.15
CA ASP A 85 12.98 7.50 -12.01
C ASP A 85 13.55 7.33 -10.60
N THR A 86 14.77 6.86 -10.51
CA THR A 86 15.41 6.57 -9.23
C THR A 86 16.77 7.22 -9.12
N SER A 87 17.26 7.41 -7.90
CA SER A 87 18.61 7.91 -7.64
C SER A 87 19.74 7.04 -8.25
N GLU A 88 19.42 5.82 -8.67
CA GLU A 88 20.40 4.85 -9.20
C GLU A 88 20.21 4.60 -10.71
N GLY A 89 19.18 5.17 -11.33
CA GLY A 89 18.88 5.07 -12.75
C GLY A 89 17.40 4.84 -13.03
N GLU A 90 17.06 4.91 -14.31
CA GLU A 90 15.71 4.72 -14.81
C GLU A 90 15.43 3.23 -15.06
N ILE A 91 14.21 2.79 -14.72
CA ILE A 91 13.73 1.44 -15.01
C ILE A 91 12.39 1.55 -15.71
N GLN A 92 12.29 1.01 -16.91
CA GLN A 92 11.04 0.95 -17.66
C GLN A 92 10.38 -0.42 -17.48
N VAL A 93 9.11 -0.40 -17.12
CA VAL A 93 8.31 -1.62 -16.84
C VAL A 93 7.05 -1.62 -17.67
N SER A 94 6.91 -2.62 -18.55
CA SER A 94 5.65 -2.86 -19.27
C SER A 94 4.62 -3.47 -18.31
N LEU A 95 3.41 -2.90 -18.23
CA LEU A 95 2.37 -3.34 -17.31
C LEU A 95 1.41 -4.34 -17.97
N ASP A 96 1.08 -5.43 -17.27
CA ASP A 96 0.23 -6.52 -17.77
C ASP A 96 -1.27 -6.22 -17.56
N THR A 97 -1.84 -5.46 -18.48
CA THR A 97 -3.28 -5.12 -18.46
C THR A 97 -4.18 -6.28 -18.87
N ASP A 98 -3.65 -7.33 -19.44
CA ASP A 98 -4.44 -8.49 -19.89
C ASP A 98 -4.72 -9.46 -18.75
N ARG A 99 -3.71 -9.73 -17.93
CA ARG A 99 -3.80 -10.69 -16.83
C ARG A 99 -4.18 -10.08 -15.51
N THR A 100 -3.71 -8.85 -15.24
CA THR A 100 -3.86 -8.19 -13.94
C THR A 100 -4.38 -6.75 -14.06
N PRO A 101 -5.49 -6.52 -14.78
CA PRO A 101 -5.97 -5.18 -15.10
C PRO A 101 -6.39 -4.35 -13.87
N GLU A 102 -6.97 -4.95 -12.82
CA GLU A 102 -7.32 -4.20 -11.60
C GLU A 102 -6.09 -3.77 -10.82
N THR A 103 -5.06 -4.60 -10.75
CA THR A 103 -3.76 -4.27 -10.12
C THR A 103 -3.06 -3.15 -10.91
N VAL A 104 -3.04 -3.25 -12.24
CA VAL A 104 -2.47 -2.21 -13.11
C VAL A 104 -3.25 -0.90 -12.95
N ASN A 105 -4.60 -0.94 -12.96
CA ASN A 105 -5.43 0.24 -12.74
C ASN A 105 -5.11 0.92 -11.40
N ASN A 106 -4.99 0.14 -10.33
CA ASN A 106 -4.61 0.64 -9.02
C ASN A 106 -3.24 1.33 -9.04
N PHE A 107 -2.25 0.67 -9.62
CA PHE A 107 -0.88 1.18 -9.68
C PHE A 107 -0.77 2.45 -10.54
N VAL A 108 -1.40 2.47 -11.71
CA VAL A 108 -1.45 3.64 -12.61
C VAL A 108 -2.09 4.84 -11.91
N VAL A 109 -3.22 4.65 -11.23
CA VAL A 109 -3.91 5.73 -10.52
C VAL A 109 -3.05 6.26 -9.38
N LEU A 110 -2.45 5.39 -8.57
CA LEU A 110 -1.57 5.81 -7.47
C LEU A 110 -0.34 6.56 -8.00
N SER A 111 0.29 6.09 -9.09
CA SER A 111 1.42 6.77 -9.72
C SER A 111 1.04 8.17 -10.21
N ARG A 112 -0.10 8.31 -10.91
CA ARG A 112 -0.60 9.60 -11.36
C ARG A 112 -0.96 10.56 -10.22
N PHE A 113 -1.35 10.05 -9.04
CA PHE A 113 -1.48 10.84 -7.81
C PHE A 113 -0.16 11.06 -7.08
N LYS A 114 0.98 10.74 -7.70
CA LYS A 114 2.31 10.91 -7.11
C LYS A 114 2.47 10.22 -5.75
N TYR A 115 1.72 9.12 -5.55
CA TYR A 115 1.74 8.37 -4.30
C TYR A 115 3.13 7.84 -3.97
N TYR A 116 3.90 7.48 -4.99
CA TYR A 116 5.22 6.89 -4.87
C TYR A 116 6.37 7.91 -4.90
N ASP A 117 6.08 9.18 -5.22
CA ASP A 117 7.11 10.20 -5.43
C ASP A 117 7.89 10.49 -4.14
N ASN A 118 9.22 10.59 -4.29
CA ASN A 118 10.15 10.87 -3.20
C ASN A 118 10.08 9.86 -2.05
N THR A 119 9.85 8.59 -2.36
CA THR A 119 9.85 7.48 -1.39
C THR A 119 11.15 6.68 -1.48
N LEU A 120 11.39 5.80 -0.49
CA LEU A 120 12.55 4.92 -0.52
C LEU A 120 12.18 3.55 -1.10
N LEU A 121 13.12 2.97 -1.83
CA LEU A 121 13.20 1.53 -2.00
C LEU A 121 13.83 0.97 -0.72
N PHE A 122 13.00 0.64 0.26
CA PHE A 122 13.39 0.52 1.67
C PHE A 122 13.90 -0.86 2.08
N ARG A 123 13.62 -1.91 1.29
CA ARG A 123 14.06 -3.28 1.59
C ARG A 123 14.80 -3.86 0.41
N PHE A 124 16.02 -4.29 0.67
CA PHE A 124 16.86 -5.06 -0.23
C PHE A 124 17.04 -6.44 0.38
N ASP A 125 16.70 -7.50 -0.34
CA ASP A 125 16.78 -8.86 0.16
C ASP A 125 17.44 -9.77 -0.89
N PRO A 126 18.75 -9.96 -0.83
CA PRO A 126 19.46 -10.77 -1.81
C PRO A 126 19.10 -12.26 -1.72
N SER A 127 18.57 -12.75 -0.59
CA SER A 127 18.15 -14.15 -0.45
C SER A 127 16.88 -14.47 -1.24
N LEU A 128 16.05 -13.45 -1.50
CA LEU A 128 14.85 -13.50 -2.33
C LEU A 128 15.07 -12.80 -3.69
N ALA A 129 16.22 -12.18 -3.89
CA ALA A 129 16.52 -11.31 -5.03
C ALA A 129 15.41 -10.27 -5.28
N ILE A 130 15.02 -9.48 -4.27
CA ILE A 130 13.98 -8.46 -4.37
C ILE A 130 14.43 -7.11 -3.81
N ILE A 131 13.91 -6.05 -4.44
CA ILE A 131 13.95 -4.66 -3.94
C ILE A 131 12.52 -4.19 -3.78
N GLN A 132 12.13 -3.79 -2.55
CA GLN A 132 10.75 -3.44 -2.19
C GLN A 132 10.61 -1.95 -1.88
N GLY A 133 9.50 -1.36 -2.35
CA GLY A 133 9.11 0.03 -2.12
C GLY A 133 7.59 0.22 -2.02
N GLY A 134 7.15 1.47 -2.17
CA GLY A 134 5.72 1.82 -2.18
C GLY A 134 5.13 2.13 -0.82
N SER A 135 5.92 2.70 0.10
CA SER A 135 5.57 3.01 1.49
C SER A 135 5.75 4.50 1.82
N PRO A 136 4.91 5.41 1.26
CA PRO A 136 5.15 6.84 1.36
C PRO A 136 4.98 7.44 2.77
N HIS A 137 4.24 6.78 3.68
CA HIS A 137 4.03 7.31 5.02
C HIS A 137 5.17 6.97 5.98
N THR A 138 5.86 5.84 5.81
CA THR A 138 6.86 5.34 6.78
C THR A 138 8.20 4.98 6.17
N ASN A 139 8.26 4.74 4.84
CA ASN A 139 9.44 4.18 4.16
C ASN A 139 9.91 2.83 4.74
N ASP A 140 8.96 2.01 5.21
CA ASP A 140 9.21 0.66 5.71
C ASP A 140 7.98 -0.26 5.52
N TRP A 141 8.06 -1.50 5.98
CA TRP A 141 7.00 -2.51 5.85
C TRP A 141 5.73 -2.18 6.66
N SER A 142 5.80 -1.29 7.64
CA SER A 142 4.68 -0.95 8.53
C SER A 142 3.72 0.09 7.96
N ASP A 143 3.99 0.58 6.74
CA ASP A 143 3.14 1.57 6.07
C ASP A 143 1.67 1.12 6.02
N PRO A 144 0.73 1.98 6.41
CA PRO A 144 -0.69 1.65 6.43
C PRO A 144 -1.28 1.46 5.03
N GLY A 145 -0.54 1.81 3.98
CA GLY A 145 -1.01 1.78 2.60
C GLY A 145 -1.96 2.94 2.25
N PRO A 146 -2.62 2.86 1.11
CA PRO A 146 -3.45 3.95 0.57
C PRO A 146 -4.81 4.09 1.26
N GLY A 147 -5.15 3.26 2.25
CA GLY A 147 -6.42 3.25 2.96
C GLY A 147 -7.38 2.13 2.50
N TYR A 148 -6.97 1.31 1.56
CA TYR A 148 -7.74 0.18 1.03
C TYR A 148 -6.82 -0.95 0.58
N THR A 149 -7.40 -2.11 0.22
CA THR A 149 -6.73 -3.22 -0.44
C THR A 149 -7.43 -3.58 -1.75
N ILE A 150 -6.71 -4.26 -2.64
CA ILE A 150 -7.22 -4.73 -3.93
C ILE A 150 -7.44 -6.24 -3.91
N PRO A 151 -8.35 -6.78 -4.76
CA PRO A 151 -8.57 -8.21 -4.87
C PRO A 151 -7.37 -8.93 -5.47
N ASP A 152 -7.24 -10.20 -5.12
CA ASP A 152 -6.32 -11.12 -5.79
C ASP A 152 -6.83 -11.39 -7.21
N GLU A 153 -5.96 -11.27 -8.22
CA GLU A 153 -6.30 -11.50 -9.63
C GLU A 153 -5.18 -12.20 -10.41
N GLY A 154 -5.41 -12.47 -11.69
CA GLY A 154 -4.43 -13.12 -12.57
C GLY A 154 -4.51 -14.64 -12.57
N GLY A 155 -5.50 -15.24 -11.91
CA GLY A 155 -5.76 -16.68 -11.89
C GLY A 155 -6.44 -17.16 -10.61
N LEU A 156 -6.35 -18.46 -10.33
CA LEU A 156 -7.01 -19.07 -9.18
C LEU A 156 -6.16 -18.98 -7.92
N PHE A 157 -6.75 -18.45 -6.86
CA PHE A 157 -6.17 -18.43 -5.53
C PHE A 157 -6.87 -19.40 -4.59
N SER A 158 -6.13 -19.92 -3.62
CA SER A 158 -6.66 -20.80 -2.56
C SER A 158 -6.02 -20.46 -1.23
N THR A 159 -6.69 -20.82 -0.13
CA THR A 159 -6.18 -20.64 1.24
C THR A 159 -6.12 -21.98 1.94
N SER A 160 -4.98 -22.30 2.55
CA SER A 160 -4.76 -23.49 3.33
C SER A 160 -3.82 -23.21 4.50
N GLY A 161 -4.19 -23.67 5.71
CA GLY A 161 -3.37 -23.49 6.90
C GLY A 161 -3.05 -22.03 7.26
N GLY A 162 -3.88 -21.07 6.85
CA GLY A 162 -3.64 -19.63 7.03
C GLY A 162 -2.76 -18.99 5.96
N SER A 163 -2.22 -19.77 5.02
CA SER A 163 -1.45 -19.27 3.89
C SER A 163 -2.31 -19.17 2.64
N THR A 164 -2.05 -18.15 1.82
CA THR A 164 -2.66 -17.98 0.50
C THR A 164 -1.71 -18.51 -0.58
N PHE A 165 -2.25 -19.27 -1.51
CA PHE A 165 -1.54 -19.81 -2.67
C PHE A 165 -2.17 -19.26 -3.95
N GLY A 166 -1.36 -18.94 -4.94
CA GLY A 166 -1.81 -18.33 -6.18
C GLY A 166 -1.13 -18.93 -7.42
N PRO A 167 -1.45 -18.39 -8.59
CA PRO A 167 -1.09 -18.96 -9.88
C PRO A 167 0.24 -18.45 -10.44
N PHE A 168 1.01 -17.66 -9.69
CA PHE A 168 2.19 -16.98 -10.22
C PHE A 168 3.47 -17.79 -10.05
N THR A 169 4.37 -17.62 -11.01
CA THR A 169 5.78 -18.00 -10.94
C THR A 169 6.62 -16.74 -11.11
N TYR A 170 7.79 -16.74 -10.45
CA TYR A 170 8.61 -15.53 -10.36
C TYR A 170 9.93 -15.73 -11.08
N GLU A 171 10.30 -14.72 -11.84
CA GLU A 171 11.54 -14.62 -12.63
C GLU A 171 12.17 -13.24 -12.39
N ALA A 172 13.43 -13.06 -12.77
CA ALA A 172 14.10 -11.76 -12.68
C ALA A 172 13.44 -10.72 -13.61
N GLY A 173 13.38 -9.47 -13.18
CA GLY A 173 12.82 -8.36 -13.96
C GLY A 173 11.32 -8.10 -13.74
N GLN A 174 10.64 -8.87 -12.90
CA GLN A 174 9.20 -8.69 -12.67
C GLN A 174 8.91 -7.61 -11.64
N LEU A 175 7.82 -6.86 -11.90
CA LEU A 175 7.17 -5.96 -10.95
C LEU A 175 6.00 -6.70 -10.30
N VAL A 176 6.01 -6.79 -8.97
CA VAL A 176 5.15 -7.69 -8.20
C VAL A 176 4.53 -6.94 -7.03
N MET A 177 3.23 -7.10 -6.80
CA MET A 177 2.55 -6.53 -5.62
C MET A 177 2.96 -7.28 -4.36
N ALA A 178 3.45 -6.54 -3.38
CA ALA A 178 3.59 -7.05 -2.02
C ALA A 178 2.21 -7.23 -1.36
N ARG A 179 2.13 -8.12 -0.38
CA ARG A 179 0.88 -8.41 0.33
C ARG A 179 1.12 -8.75 1.80
N SER A 180 0.12 -8.52 2.61
CA SER A 180 0.02 -9.05 3.97
C SER A 180 -0.50 -10.51 3.96
N SER A 181 -0.70 -11.10 5.11
CA SER A 181 -1.31 -12.41 5.23
C SER A 181 -2.81 -12.38 4.86
N GLY A 182 -3.29 -13.46 4.26
CA GLY A 182 -4.68 -13.62 3.87
C GLY A 182 -4.98 -13.18 2.42
N PRO A 183 -6.18 -13.49 1.91
CA PRO A 183 -6.60 -13.10 0.57
C PRO A 183 -6.88 -11.60 0.46
N ASN A 184 -6.75 -11.05 -0.76
CA ASN A 184 -7.08 -9.66 -1.08
C ASN A 184 -6.36 -8.64 -0.16
N SER A 185 -5.07 -8.86 0.13
CA SER A 185 -4.31 -8.06 1.11
C SER A 185 -3.23 -7.18 0.48
N SER A 186 -3.15 -7.11 -0.84
CA SER A 186 -2.30 -6.15 -1.56
C SER A 186 -2.91 -4.75 -1.52
N GLY A 187 -2.07 -3.72 -1.53
CA GLY A 187 -2.50 -2.31 -1.52
C GLY A 187 -1.67 -1.45 -2.48
N ALA A 188 -0.53 -0.95 -2.01
CA ALA A 188 0.36 -0.09 -2.79
C ALA A 188 1.81 -0.59 -2.82
N GLN A 189 2.27 -1.31 -1.78
CA GLN A 189 3.65 -1.80 -1.75
C GLN A 189 3.90 -2.81 -2.87
N PHE A 190 5.06 -2.70 -3.48
CA PHE A 190 5.51 -3.57 -4.56
C PHE A 190 6.96 -4.00 -4.32
N PHE A 191 7.40 -5.01 -5.04
CA PHE A 191 8.81 -5.32 -5.18
C PHE A 191 9.18 -5.57 -6.65
N LEU A 192 10.43 -5.30 -6.95
CA LEU A 192 11.08 -5.60 -8.23
C LEU A 192 12.03 -6.79 -8.01
N SER A 193 11.93 -7.82 -8.83
CA SER A 193 12.80 -8.98 -8.75
C SER A 193 14.10 -8.75 -9.51
N THR A 194 15.24 -9.05 -8.87
CA THR A 194 16.58 -8.72 -9.39
C THR A 194 17.35 -9.94 -9.91
N GLY A 195 16.89 -11.16 -9.59
CA GLY A 195 17.60 -12.39 -9.92
C GLY A 195 16.75 -13.64 -9.77
N ASP A 196 17.33 -14.79 -10.12
CA ASP A 196 16.65 -16.09 -10.16
C ASP A 196 16.26 -16.62 -8.77
N GLU A 197 16.85 -16.12 -7.69
CA GLU A 197 16.55 -16.49 -6.32
C GLU A 197 15.10 -16.21 -5.95
N VAL A 198 14.43 -15.27 -6.63
CA VAL A 198 13.00 -14.99 -6.47
C VAL A 198 12.12 -16.23 -6.70
N ALA A 199 12.60 -17.21 -7.44
CA ALA A 199 11.89 -18.48 -7.72
C ALA A 199 11.57 -19.30 -6.45
N VAL A 200 12.21 -19.01 -5.31
CA VAL A 200 11.84 -19.59 -4.00
C VAL A 200 10.37 -19.28 -3.64
N LEU A 201 9.82 -18.17 -4.11
CA LEU A 201 8.43 -17.78 -3.91
C LEU A 201 7.43 -18.59 -4.74
N ASN A 202 7.87 -19.37 -5.74
CA ASN A 202 7.01 -20.19 -6.59
C ASN A 202 6.19 -21.21 -5.79
N GLY A 203 6.71 -21.67 -4.64
CA GLY A 203 5.98 -22.59 -3.76
C GLY A 203 4.69 -22.02 -3.20
N GLN A 204 4.59 -20.70 -3.10
CA GLN A 204 3.38 -19.98 -2.67
C GLN A 204 2.63 -19.37 -3.86
N GLY A 205 3.30 -18.71 -4.80
CA GLY A 205 2.72 -18.16 -6.02
C GLY A 205 1.68 -17.07 -5.83
N SER A 206 1.56 -16.47 -4.63
CA SER A 206 0.43 -15.62 -4.25
C SER A 206 0.65 -14.12 -4.45
N TYR A 207 1.86 -13.69 -4.76
CA TYR A 207 2.19 -12.29 -5.05
C TYR A 207 1.84 -12.01 -6.52
N ILE A 208 1.04 -10.97 -6.78
CA ILE A 208 0.53 -10.67 -8.12
C ILE A 208 1.63 -10.05 -8.95
N VAL A 209 2.07 -10.75 -10.00
CA VAL A 209 2.96 -10.20 -11.03
C VAL A 209 2.11 -9.34 -11.96
N PHE A 210 2.46 -8.06 -12.14
CA PHE A 210 1.68 -7.13 -12.94
C PHE A 210 2.50 -6.26 -13.91
N GLY A 211 3.79 -6.57 -14.05
CA GLY A 211 4.66 -5.93 -15.02
C GLY A 211 6.01 -6.63 -15.12
N GLU A 212 6.75 -6.25 -16.15
CA GLU A 212 8.08 -6.80 -16.44
C GLU A 212 8.96 -5.73 -17.07
N THR A 213 10.22 -5.67 -16.66
CA THR A 213 11.24 -4.81 -17.27
C THR A 213 12.09 -5.59 -18.26
N ASP A 214 12.70 -4.87 -19.18
CA ASP A 214 13.67 -5.43 -20.12
C ASP A 214 15.06 -5.65 -19.48
N GLN A 215 16.05 -6.01 -20.33
CA GLN A 215 17.41 -6.24 -19.86
C GLN A 215 18.08 -4.97 -19.32
N GLU A 216 17.77 -3.78 -19.85
CA GLU A 216 18.36 -2.53 -19.39
C GLU A 216 17.89 -2.21 -17.96
N GLY A 217 16.59 -2.31 -17.70
CA GLY A 217 16.06 -2.13 -16.35
C GLY A 217 16.51 -3.20 -15.38
N LEU A 218 16.63 -4.47 -15.83
CA LEU A 218 17.18 -5.54 -15.00
C LEU A 218 18.64 -5.29 -14.62
N ASP A 219 19.44 -4.71 -15.51
CA ASP A 219 20.84 -4.37 -15.22
C ASP A 219 20.92 -3.24 -14.17
N VAL A 220 20.01 -2.24 -14.21
CA VAL A 220 19.88 -1.23 -13.15
C VAL A 220 19.49 -1.86 -11.83
N LEU A 221 18.51 -2.77 -11.80
CA LEU A 221 18.08 -3.49 -10.59
C LEU A 221 19.20 -4.31 -9.97
N LYS A 222 20.02 -4.97 -10.78
CA LYS A 222 21.20 -5.70 -10.30
C LYS A 222 22.25 -4.77 -9.69
N ALA A 223 22.52 -3.64 -10.35
CA ALA A 223 23.45 -2.64 -9.83
C ALA A 223 22.95 -2.02 -8.51
N MET A 224 21.63 -1.83 -8.35
CA MET A 224 21.05 -1.45 -7.06
C MET A 224 21.26 -2.52 -6.00
N MET A 225 21.03 -3.81 -6.32
CA MET A 225 21.24 -4.90 -5.36
C MET A 225 22.70 -5.02 -4.91
N ASP A 226 23.66 -4.64 -5.74
CA ASP A 226 25.09 -4.58 -5.37
C ASP A 226 25.40 -3.51 -4.29
N LEU A 227 24.46 -2.61 -3.99
CA LEU A 227 24.58 -1.67 -2.86
C LEU A 227 24.24 -2.29 -1.51
N TYR A 228 23.77 -3.53 -1.47
CA TYR A 228 23.40 -4.20 -0.23
C TYR A 228 24.60 -4.48 0.66
N GLU A 229 24.48 -4.13 1.93
CA GLU A 229 25.41 -4.56 3.00
C GLU A 229 24.61 -5.23 4.14
N GLU A 230 25.20 -6.27 4.72
CA GLU A 230 24.65 -6.96 5.89
C GLU A 230 24.68 -6.03 7.12
N ASP A 231 23.55 -5.96 7.83
CA ASP A 231 23.44 -5.28 9.13
C ASP A 231 22.48 -6.08 10.02
N GLU A 232 23.03 -6.77 11.01
CA GLU A 232 22.24 -7.57 11.96
C GLU A 232 21.27 -6.73 12.80
N THR A 233 21.42 -5.40 12.84
CA THR A 233 20.51 -4.48 13.54
C THR A 233 19.32 -4.07 12.69
N SER A 234 19.41 -4.24 11.37
CA SER A 234 18.31 -4.00 10.43
C SER A 234 17.22 -5.07 10.57
N PRO A 235 15.93 -4.70 10.55
CA PRO A 235 14.83 -5.68 10.54
C PRO A 235 14.81 -6.57 9.29
N TYR A 236 15.58 -6.19 8.27
CA TYR A 236 15.71 -6.93 6.99
C TYR A 236 17.05 -7.69 6.86
N GLY A 237 17.88 -7.70 7.92
CA GLY A 237 19.19 -8.35 7.89
C GLY A 237 20.26 -7.54 7.16
N GLY A 238 19.94 -6.34 6.70
CA GLY A 238 20.81 -5.44 5.97
C GLY A 238 20.01 -4.40 5.19
N GLY A 239 20.66 -3.73 4.25
CA GLY A 239 20.06 -2.72 3.39
C GLY A 239 21.09 -2.08 2.47
N PRO A 240 20.69 -1.13 1.62
CA PRO A 240 21.63 -0.43 0.76
C PRO A 240 22.54 0.50 1.59
N VAL A 241 23.81 0.62 1.21
CA VAL A 241 24.81 1.49 1.87
C VAL A 241 24.45 2.99 1.86
N ARG A 242 23.48 3.36 1.09
CA ARG A 242 22.88 4.70 1.01
C ARG A 242 21.41 4.58 0.63
N ASP A 243 20.61 5.58 0.98
CA ASP A 243 19.21 5.64 0.56
C ASP A 243 19.11 5.56 -0.96
N VAL A 244 18.25 4.66 -1.45
CA VAL A 244 17.86 4.58 -2.85
C VAL A 244 16.46 5.19 -2.95
N VAL A 245 16.43 6.40 -3.53
CA VAL A 245 15.21 7.19 -3.66
C VAL A 245 14.49 6.80 -4.97
N LEU A 246 13.20 6.60 -4.89
CA LEU A 246 12.28 6.60 -6.01
C LEU A 246 11.78 8.04 -6.16
N ASP A 247 12.36 8.77 -7.10
CA ASP A 247 12.03 10.18 -7.30
C ASP A 247 10.61 10.33 -7.85
N SER A 248 10.23 9.53 -8.86
CA SER A 248 8.87 9.49 -9.42
C SER A 248 8.57 8.19 -10.15
N ILE A 249 7.27 7.96 -10.46
CA ILE A 249 6.82 6.97 -11.44
C ILE A 249 5.95 7.69 -12.47
N GLU A 250 6.45 7.82 -13.70
CA GLU A 250 5.69 8.31 -14.84
C GLU A 250 4.97 7.16 -15.54
N ILE A 251 3.72 7.38 -15.95
CA ILE A 251 2.94 6.40 -16.71
C ILE A 251 2.81 6.88 -18.16
N VAL A 252 3.46 6.17 -19.06
CA VAL A 252 3.37 6.37 -20.51
C VAL A 252 2.31 5.44 -21.08
N THR A 253 1.45 5.97 -21.95
CA THR A 253 0.41 5.21 -22.65
C THR A 253 0.63 5.28 -24.16
N GLU A 254 0.51 4.13 -24.84
CA GLU A 254 0.61 4.04 -26.28
C GLU A 254 -0.54 3.20 -26.87
N PRO A 255 -1.05 3.53 -28.05
CA PRO A 255 -2.03 2.69 -28.71
C PRO A 255 -1.50 1.29 -28.98
N THR A 256 -2.32 0.28 -28.69
CA THR A 256 -1.99 -1.12 -29.07
C THR A 256 -1.85 -1.21 -30.59
N VAL A 257 -0.72 -1.71 -31.03
CA VAL A 257 -0.49 -1.97 -32.47
C VAL A 257 -1.10 -3.33 -32.82
N ASP A 258 -2.14 -3.34 -33.68
CA ASP A 258 -2.80 -4.56 -34.18
C ASP A 258 -1.88 -5.36 -35.14
#